data_25fb5125687b684900c17bd40ad8af1a
#
_entry.id   25fb5125687b684900c17bd40ad8af1a
#
_cell.length_a   1.000
_cell.length_b   1.000
_cell.length_c   1.000
_cell.angle_alpha   90.00
_cell.angle_beta   90.00
_cell.angle_gamma   90.00
#
_symmetry.space_group_name_H-M   'P 1'
#
loop_
_entity.id
_entity.type
_entity.pdbx_description
1 polymer ?
#
loop_
_entity_poly.entity_id
_entity_poly.type
_entity_poly.pdbx_seq_one_letter_code
_entity_poly.pdbx_strand_id
1 'polypeptide(L)'
;MPSQRRVRAPSRLQRVIYTLRTEGGSRGQEAWAIGLGLAVGFSPFIGLHLGMCVALGWLFGLNRLKLYLAANLVNPLIMPGVLFAEVQLGSWLRSGDTYALSRDAFSFMDPWHFGLDLLLGGMVLSILGGLVAGVLTYVLMGRRYRDPDFTRLTAAAADRYLGTSLTAWEFARAKLRGDPVYRAVLASGWLPASGVLVDVGCGPGLLLALVAQATEEAHDGHWPDGWPAPPDGLRLHGIELRPRAADLARYALGDVAEIQTSDAREARLPEAIDLAAIFDVLHLIDRPSQGPLVARIAAAMRPGALMLVREADAAAGWRFRLVRLGNRITALFRGRWRARFAYRTAAAWQAELSGHGFDVSIAPMGEGTPFANVLLVARRQSTTAS
;
A
#
# COMPACT_ATOMS: atom_id res chain seq x y z
N MET A 1 -12.74 -10.61 -34.33
CA MET A 1 -12.59 -9.26 -33.77
C MET A 1 -12.91 -9.34 -32.28
N PRO A 2 -11.93 -9.20 -31.35
CA PRO A 2 -12.24 -9.13 -29.94
C PRO A 2 -12.88 -7.78 -29.67
N SER A 3 -14.00 -7.81 -28.95
CA SER A 3 -14.75 -6.62 -28.55
C SER A 3 -13.85 -5.77 -27.65
N GLN A 4 -13.49 -4.58 -28.09
CA GLN A 4 -12.91 -3.54 -27.24
C GLN A 4 -13.87 -3.30 -26.06
N ARG A 5 -13.62 -3.96 -24.93
CA ARG A 5 -14.32 -3.62 -23.69
C ARG A 5 -13.81 -2.25 -23.27
N ARG A 6 -14.59 -1.22 -23.60
CA ARG A 6 -14.33 0.17 -23.19
C ARG A 6 -14.09 0.20 -21.68
N VAL A 7 -12.91 0.65 -21.29
CA VAL A 7 -12.59 0.99 -19.90
C VAL A 7 -13.69 1.92 -19.41
N ARG A 8 -14.45 1.49 -18.42
CA ARG A 8 -15.60 2.25 -17.91
C ARG A 8 -15.07 3.51 -17.23
N ALA A 9 -15.41 4.68 -17.75
CA ALA A 9 -14.99 5.94 -17.15
C ALA A 9 -15.46 6.00 -15.67
N PRO A 10 -14.63 6.50 -14.75
CA PRO A 10 -14.99 6.62 -13.34
C PRO A 10 -16.22 7.51 -13.15
N SER A 11 -17.13 7.12 -12.26
CA SER A 11 -18.34 7.87 -11.94
C SER A 11 -17.98 9.26 -11.35
N ARG A 12 -18.95 10.20 -11.35
CA ARG A 12 -18.74 11.53 -10.74
C ARG A 12 -18.29 11.42 -9.29
N LEU A 13 -18.91 10.53 -8.51
CA LEU A 13 -18.54 10.29 -7.11
C LEU A 13 -17.10 9.75 -7.00
N GLN A 14 -16.72 8.79 -7.83
CA GLN A 14 -15.36 8.25 -7.85
C GLN A 14 -14.34 9.35 -8.16
N ARG A 15 -14.63 10.25 -9.10
CA ARG A 15 -13.75 11.38 -9.44
C ARG A 15 -13.62 12.36 -8.26
N VAL A 16 -14.72 12.70 -7.59
CA VAL A 16 -14.67 13.57 -6.41
C VAL A 16 -13.83 12.95 -5.30
N ILE A 17 -14.05 11.68 -4.98
CA ILE A 17 -13.28 10.99 -3.94
C ILE A 17 -11.81 10.87 -4.37
N TYR A 18 -11.53 10.58 -5.64
CA TYR A 18 -10.17 10.56 -6.18
C TYR A 18 -9.47 11.91 -5.98
N THR A 19 -10.10 13.02 -6.39
CA THR A 19 -9.55 14.37 -6.19
C THR A 19 -9.28 14.65 -4.72
N LEU A 20 -10.25 14.40 -3.83
CA LEU A 20 -10.09 14.59 -2.40
C LEU A 20 -8.98 13.73 -1.78
N ARG A 21 -8.74 12.55 -2.32
CA ARG A 21 -7.70 11.63 -1.84
C ARG A 21 -6.31 11.93 -2.38
N THR A 22 -6.23 12.48 -3.59
CA THR A 22 -4.95 12.77 -4.28
C THR A 22 -4.53 14.22 -4.14
N GLU A 23 -5.44 15.12 -3.74
CA GLU A 23 -5.15 16.52 -3.45
C GLU A 23 -4.04 16.62 -2.38
N GLY A 24 -2.97 17.38 -2.65
CA GLY A 24 -1.84 17.55 -1.76
C GLY A 24 -0.95 16.30 -1.69
N GLY A 25 0.10 16.21 -2.49
CA GLY A 25 0.90 15.00 -2.65
C GLY A 25 2.28 15.03 -2.00
N SER A 26 2.75 16.18 -1.47
CA SER A 26 4.07 16.28 -0.87
C SER A 26 4.05 15.94 0.64
N ARG A 27 5.22 15.50 1.14
CA ARG A 27 5.43 15.24 2.58
C ARG A 27 5.04 16.44 3.46
N GLY A 28 5.40 17.65 3.00
CA GLY A 28 5.07 18.88 3.71
C GLY A 28 3.56 19.14 3.72
N GLN A 29 2.89 19.01 2.58
CA GLN A 29 1.44 19.19 2.49
C GLN A 29 0.65 18.21 3.37
N GLU A 30 1.10 16.94 3.45
CA GLU A 30 0.50 15.96 4.37
C GLU A 30 0.66 16.39 5.84
N ALA A 31 1.87 16.82 6.22
CA ALA A 31 2.16 17.29 7.58
C ALA A 31 1.33 18.52 7.94
N TRP A 32 1.22 19.49 7.03
CA TRP A 32 0.39 20.68 7.21
C TRP A 32 -1.10 20.33 7.29
N ALA A 33 -1.59 19.42 6.44
CA ALA A 33 -3.01 19.04 6.47
C ALA A 33 -3.40 18.37 7.81
N ILE A 34 -2.54 17.47 8.33
CA ILE A 34 -2.80 16.81 9.62
C ILE A 34 -2.60 17.79 10.78
N GLY A 35 -1.52 18.59 10.75
CA GLY A 35 -1.24 19.57 11.82
C GLY A 35 -2.32 20.63 11.95
N LEU A 36 -2.68 21.30 10.84
CA LEU A 36 -3.75 22.30 10.82
C LEU A 36 -5.11 21.69 11.12
N GLY A 37 -5.37 20.46 10.63
CA GLY A 37 -6.60 19.76 10.96
C GLY A 37 -6.76 19.54 12.47
N LEU A 38 -5.73 19.02 13.12
CA LEU A 38 -5.76 18.83 14.56
C LEU A 38 -5.83 20.15 15.33
N ALA A 39 -5.14 21.20 14.86
CA ALA A 39 -5.25 22.54 15.41
C ALA A 39 -6.68 23.06 15.36
N VAL A 40 -7.38 22.87 14.23
CA VAL A 40 -8.80 23.19 14.11
C VAL A 40 -9.64 22.36 15.09
N GLY A 41 -9.34 21.06 15.24
CA GLY A 41 -10.05 20.18 16.17
C GLY A 41 -9.94 20.59 17.63
N PHE A 42 -8.78 21.12 18.04
CA PHE A 42 -8.55 21.69 19.38
C PHE A 42 -9.04 23.13 19.52
N SER A 43 -9.51 23.76 18.44
CA SER A 43 -10.00 25.13 18.57
C SER A 43 -11.38 25.18 19.23
N PRO A 44 -11.66 26.19 20.05
CA PRO A 44 -12.95 26.32 20.73
C PRO A 44 -14.10 26.74 19.79
N PHE A 45 -13.87 26.85 18.48
CA PHE A 45 -14.83 27.24 17.46
C PHE A 45 -15.74 26.07 17.04
N ILE A 46 -16.42 25.48 18.02
CA ILE A 46 -17.31 24.33 17.81
C ILE A 46 -18.39 24.66 16.77
N GLY A 47 -18.56 23.76 15.79
CA GLY A 47 -19.52 23.93 14.68
C GLY A 47 -18.97 24.64 13.44
N LEU A 48 -17.83 25.35 13.55
CA LEU A 48 -17.19 26.02 12.40
C LEU A 48 -16.07 25.17 11.78
N HIS A 49 -15.72 24.04 12.37
CA HIS A 49 -14.57 23.19 11.95
C HIS A 49 -14.62 22.82 10.47
N LEU A 50 -15.80 22.46 9.92
CA LEU A 50 -15.93 22.12 8.49
C LEU A 50 -15.57 23.33 7.61
N GLY A 51 -16.13 24.50 7.91
CA GLY A 51 -15.85 25.73 7.16
C GLY A 51 -14.37 26.13 7.23
N MET A 52 -13.78 26.04 8.42
CA MET A 52 -12.34 26.30 8.62
C MET A 52 -11.48 25.32 7.84
N CYS A 53 -11.79 24.01 7.86
CA CYS A 53 -11.05 23.01 7.10
C CYS A 53 -11.13 23.24 5.59
N VAL A 54 -12.30 23.61 5.07
CA VAL A 54 -12.48 23.93 3.65
C VAL A 54 -11.69 25.17 3.27
N ALA A 55 -11.79 26.24 4.07
CA ALA A 55 -11.09 27.51 3.82
C ALA A 55 -9.55 27.34 3.87
N LEU A 56 -9.03 26.69 4.92
CA LEU A 56 -7.59 26.44 5.07
C LEU A 56 -7.08 25.50 3.97
N GLY A 57 -7.85 24.47 3.63
CA GLY A 57 -7.48 23.56 2.55
C GLY A 57 -7.42 24.26 1.19
N TRP A 58 -8.36 25.18 0.92
CA TRP A 58 -8.33 25.99 -0.29
C TRP A 58 -7.18 27.01 -0.30
N LEU A 59 -6.98 27.72 0.82
CA LEU A 59 -5.97 28.78 0.94
C LEU A 59 -4.53 28.24 0.79
N PHE A 60 -4.25 27.07 1.37
CA PHE A 60 -2.90 26.47 1.40
C PHE A 60 -2.72 25.31 0.42
N GLY A 61 -3.68 25.02 -0.45
CA GLY A 61 -3.62 23.90 -1.40
C GLY A 61 -3.48 22.53 -0.71
N LEU A 62 -4.09 22.36 0.46
CA LEU A 62 -4.00 21.16 1.27
C LEU A 62 -5.18 20.22 1.02
N ASN A 63 -4.96 18.93 1.31
CA ASN A 63 -6.02 17.93 1.22
C ASN A 63 -7.13 18.20 2.25
N ARG A 64 -8.26 18.74 1.78
CA ARG A 64 -9.41 19.14 2.60
C ARG A 64 -10.01 17.96 3.37
N LEU A 65 -10.03 16.77 2.76
CA LEU A 65 -10.53 15.57 3.42
C LEU A 65 -9.64 15.16 4.60
N LYS A 66 -8.32 15.15 4.40
CA LYS A 66 -7.36 14.79 5.48
C LYS A 66 -7.42 15.81 6.61
N LEU A 67 -7.47 17.10 6.26
CA LEU A 67 -7.59 18.18 7.22
C LEU A 67 -8.87 18.03 8.06
N TYR A 68 -10.02 17.78 7.42
CA TYR A 68 -11.28 17.55 8.12
C TYR A 68 -11.28 16.27 8.96
N LEU A 69 -10.71 15.17 8.47
CA LEU A 69 -10.58 13.93 9.26
C LEU A 69 -9.68 14.13 10.48
N ALA A 70 -8.59 14.88 10.35
CA ALA A 70 -7.72 15.20 11.47
C ALA A 70 -8.43 16.09 12.51
N ALA A 71 -9.22 17.07 12.09
CA ALA A 71 -10.03 17.90 12.98
C ALA A 71 -11.04 17.06 13.78
N ASN A 72 -11.61 16.02 13.17
CA ASN A 72 -12.58 15.13 13.82
C ASN A 72 -11.94 14.02 14.69
N LEU A 73 -10.62 14.00 14.87
CA LEU A 73 -9.99 13.17 15.91
C LEU A 73 -10.42 13.65 17.30
N VAL A 74 -10.65 14.96 17.47
CA VAL A 74 -11.30 15.53 18.64
C VAL A 74 -12.82 15.34 18.50
N ASN A 75 -13.28 14.14 18.85
CA ASN A 75 -14.67 13.73 18.71
C ASN A 75 -15.47 13.93 20.02
N PRO A 76 -16.79 13.80 20.03
CA PRO A 76 -17.61 14.01 21.22
C PRO A 76 -17.21 13.20 22.45
N LEU A 77 -16.54 12.04 22.26
CA LEU A 77 -16.11 11.19 23.38
C LEU A 77 -14.94 11.82 24.15
N ILE A 78 -13.99 12.44 23.45
CA ILE A 78 -12.78 13.05 24.06
C ILE A 78 -12.93 14.55 24.28
N MET A 79 -13.88 15.19 23.62
CA MET A 79 -14.12 16.63 23.70
C MET A 79 -14.30 17.17 25.13
N PRO A 80 -15.03 16.52 26.05
CA PRO A 80 -15.13 17.02 27.44
C PRO A 80 -13.77 17.12 28.13
N GLY A 81 -12.88 16.16 27.89
CA GLY A 81 -11.51 16.17 28.44
C GLY A 81 -10.66 17.28 27.81
N VAL A 82 -10.83 17.54 26.52
CA VAL A 82 -10.13 18.62 25.81
C VAL A 82 -10.57 19.98 26.33
N LEU A 83 -11.88 20.25 26.40
CA LEU A 83 -12.43 21.49 26.94
C LEU A 83 -11.99 21.75 28.38
N PHE A 84 -11.96 20.69 29.20
CA PHE A 84 -11.44 20.80 30.55
C PHE A 84 -9.95 21.21 30.57
N ALA A 85 -9.11 20.57 29.73
CA ALA A 85 -7.69 20.91 29.62
C ALA A 85 -7.48 22.34 29.11
N GLU A 86 -8.30 22.79 28.15
CA GLU A 86 -8.26 24.15 27.62
C GLU A 86 -8.55 25.18 28.70
N VAL A 87 -9.63 24.99 29.46
CA VAL A 87 -10.02 25.93 30.55
C VAL A 87 -8.95 25.94 31.65
N GLN A 88 -8.44 24.78 32.05
CA GLN A 88 -7.39 24.71 33.07
C GLN A 88 -6.10 25.40 32.62
N LEU A 89 -5.68 25.16 31.37
CA LEU A 89 -4.49 25.79 30.80
C LEU A 89 -4.67 27.31 30.69
N GLY A 90 -5.84 27.77 30.23
CA GLY A 90 -6.14 29.18 30.11
C GLY A 90 -6.18 29.90 31.46
N SER A 91 -6.80 29.30 32.48
CA SER A 91 -6.83 29.84 33.85
C SER A 91 -5.40 29.94 34.40
N TRP A 92 -4.59 28.90 34.24
CA TRP A 92 -3.21 28.93 34.67
C TRP A 92 -2.38 30.02 33.97
N LEU A 93 -2.58 30.18 32.66
CA LEU A 93 -1.90 31.25 31.90
C LEU A 93 -2.31 32.65 32.29
N ARG A 94 -3.59 32.85 32.66
CA ARG A 94 -4.14 34.13 33.00
C ARG A 94 -3.89 34.55 34.47
N SER A 95 -4.03 33.61 35.42
CA SER A 95 -4.02 33.88 36.84
C SER A 95 -2.93 33.15 37.64
N GLY A 96 -2.23 32.16 37.03
CA GLY A 96 -1.31 31.29 37.72
C GLY A 96 -1.98 30.14 38.49
N ASP A 97 -3.30 30.11 38.55
CA ASP A 97 -4.05 29.11 39.29
C ASP A 97 -4.96 28.27 38.35
N THR A 98 -5.31 27.09 38.79
CA THR A 98 -6.25 26.22 38.07
C THR A 98 -7.57 26.10 38.80
N TYR A 99 -8.67 25.83 38.08
CA TYR A 99 -9.95 25.61 38.71
C TYR A 99 -9.96 24.29 39.51
N ALA A 100 -10.49 24.39 40.74
CA ALA A 100 -10.66 23.21 41.60
C ALA A 100 -11.70 22.25 41.00
N LEU A 101 -11.45 20.95 41.09
CA LEU A 101 -12.36 19.87 40.67
C LEU A 101 -13.50 19.67 41.70
N SER A 102 -14.29 20.69 42.01
CA SER A 102 -15.45 20.58 42.89
C SER A 102 -16.72 20.97 42.17
N ARG A 103 -17.87 20.33 42.55
CA ARG A 103 -19.17 20.68 41.98
C ARG A 103 -19.54 22.13 42.24
N ASP A 104 -19.08 22.68 43.35
CA ASP A 104 -19.38 24.05 43.75
C ASP A 104 -18.57 25.08 42.95
N ALA A 105 -17.39 24.71 42.46
CA ALA A 105 -16.56 25.59 41.65
C ALA A 105 -17.27 26.03 40.34
N PHE A 106 -18.08 25.18 39.74
CA PHE A 106 -18.86 25.51 38.55
C PHE A 106 -19.98 26.54 38.82
N SER A 107 -20.48 26.58 40.02
CA SER A 107 -21.60 27.49 40.38
C SER A 107 -21.17 28.95 40.57
N PHE A 108 -19.89 29.19 40.77
CA PHE A 108 -19.28 30.52 41.00
C PHE A 108 -18.38 30.98 39.86
N MET A 109 -18.32 30.24 38.72
CA MET A 109 -17.52 30.66 37.58
C MET A 109 -18.13 31.88 36.91
N ASP A 110 -17.35 32.97 36.83
CA ASP A 110 -17.70 34.11 35.99
C ASP A 110 -17.64 33.69 34.52
N PRO A 111 -18.77 33.78 33.78
CA PRO A 111 -18.83 33.34 32.38
C PRO A 111 -17.81 34.05 31.48
N TRP A 112 -17.44 35.30 31.81
CA TRP A 112 -16.47 36.07 31.03
C TRP A 112 -15.04 35.49 31.19
N HIS A 113 -14.61 35.24 32.42
CA HIS A 113 -13.31 34.64 32.70
C HIS A 113 -13.23 33.20 32.17
N PHE A 114 -14.31 32.41 32.31
CA PHE A 114 -14.38 31.08 31.74
C PHE A 114 -14.20 31.08 30.21
N GLY A 115 -14.89 32.03 29.53
CA GLY A 115 -14.76 32.19 28.07
C GLY A 115 -13.35 32.61 27.65
N LEU A 116 -12.71 33.51 28.41
CA LEU A 116 -11.31 33.90 28.15
C LEU A 116 -10.34 32.75 28.39
N ASP A 117 -10.51 31.98 29.44
CA ASP A 117 -9.66 30.84 29.76
C ASP A 117 -9.81 29.76 28.70
N LEU A 118 -11.05 29.47 28.24
CA LEU A 118 -11.28 28.55 27.13
C LEU A 118 -10.60 29.00 25.83
N LEU A 119 -10.68 30.29 25.50
CA LEU A 119 -10.04 30.84 24.31
C LEU A 119 -8.52 30.80 24.42
N LEU A 120 -7.92 31.22 25.52
CA LEU A 120 -6.47 31.22 25.72
C LEU A 120 -5.89 29.82 25.72
N GLY A 121 -6.46 28.92 26.51
CA GLY A 121 -6.02 27.54 26.57
C GLY A 121 -6.26 26.78 25.28
N GLY A 122 -7.41 26.97 24.64
CA GLY A 122 -7.74 26.38 23.36
C GLY A 122 -6.82 26.84 22.24
N MET A 123 -6.43 28.11 22.19
CA MET A 123 -5.44 28.61 21.23
C MET A 123 -4.07 27.96 21.43
N VAL A 124 -3.60 27.86 22.68
CA VAL A 124 -2.31 27.26 22.98
C VAL A 124 -2.32 25.76 22.64
N LEU A 125 -3.36 25.02 23.03
CA LEU A 125 -3.54 23.62 22.71
C LEU A 125 -3.64 23.39 21.20
N SER A 126 -4.35 24.24 20.48
CA SER A 126 -4.45 24.19 19.01
C SER A 126 -3.09 24.34 18.34
N ILE A 127 -2.30 25.34 18.75
CA ILE A 127 -0.97 25.60 18.17
C ILE A 127 -0.01 24.45 18.51
N LEU A 128 0.09 24.08 19.78
CA LEU A 128 1.03 23.03 20.21
C LEU A 128 0.63 21.65 19.68
N GLY A 129 -0.64 21.29 19.80
CA GLY A 129 -1.15 20.02 19.30
C GLY A 129 -1.01 19.89 17.78
N GLY A 130 -1.35 20.96 17.06
CA GLY A 130 -1.17 21.03 15.62
C GLY A 130 0.29 20.94 15.19
N LEU A 131 1.19 21.66 15.86
CA LEU A 131 2.62 21.62 15.60
C LEU A 131 3.21 20.22 15.86
N VAL A 132 2.90 19.64 17.00
CA VAL A 132 3.35 18.28 17.35
C VAL A 132 2.86 17.26 16.34
N ALA A 133 1.57 17.30 15.99
CA ALA A 133 1.00 16.39 14.99
C ALA A 133 1.63 16.60 13.61
N GLY A 134 1.85 17.84 13.20
CA GLY A 134 2.50 18.17 11.93
C GLY A 134 3.94 17.66 11.88
N VAL A 135 4.75 17.93 12.90
CA VAL A 135 6.14 17.46 13.00
C VAL A 135 6.19 15.93 13.02
N LEU A 136 5.36 15.29 13.84
CA LEU A 136 5.29 13.83 13.91
C LEU A 136 4.91 13.23 12.54
N THR A 137 3.90 13.79 11.88
CA THR A 137 3.50 13.37 10.54
C THR A 137 4.66 13.56 9.55
N TYR A 138 5.34 14.71 9.59
CA TYR A 138 6.49 14.98 8.72
C TYR A 138 7.61 13.97 8.91
N VAL A 139 7.94 13.61 10.15
CA VAL A 139 8.99 12.63 10.48
C VAL A 139 8.56 11.22 10.04
N LEU A 140 7.35 10.80 10.39
CA LEU A 140 6.83 9.46 10.05
C LEU A 140 6.67 9.27 8.54
N MET A 141 6.23 10.31 7.82
CA MET A 141 6.09 10.27 6.37
C MET A 141 7.43 10.31 5.64
N GLY A 142 8.52 10.71 6.28
CA GLY A 142 9.84 10.78 5.66
C GLY A 142 10.33 9.46 5.06
N ARG A 143 9.91 8.35 5.65
CA ARG A 143 10.20 7.01 5.11
C ARG A 143 9.38 6.68 3.86
N ARG A 144 8.16 7.23 3.74
CA ARG A 144 7.24 6.96 2.62
C ARG A 144 7.54 7.78 1.36
N TYR A 145 8.22 8.94 1.50
CA TYR A 145 8.54 9.86 0.40
C TYR A 145 10.03 9.82 0.00
N ARG A 146 10.73 8.73 0.34
CA ARG A 146 12.15 8.57 -0.01
C ARG A 146 12.41 8.44 -1.51
N ASP A 147 11.39 7.99 -2.25
CA ASP A 147 11.49 7.75 -3.69
C ASP A 147 10.25 8.36 -4.38
N PRO A 148 10.34 9.62 -4.81
CA PRO A 148 9.21 10.32 -5.44
C PRO A 148 8.81 9.68 -6.78
N ASP A 149 9.78 9.17 -7.56
CA ASP A 149 9.52 8.56 -8.85
C ASP A 149 8.78 7.23 -8.70
N PHE A 150 9.22 6.38 -7.78
CA PHE A 150 8.48 5.17 -7.45
C PHE A 150 7.06 5.49 -6.92
N THR A 151 6.92 6.56 -6.15
CA THR A 151 5.60 7.00 -5.65
C THR A 151 4.69 7.43 -6.79
N ARG A 152 5.20 8.17 -7.79
CA ARG A 152 4.45 8.58 -8.99
C ARG A 152 4.04 7.35 -9.81
N LEU A 153 4.99 6.47 -10.12
CA LEU A 153 4.77 5.28 -10.92
C LEU A 153 3.74 4.33 -10.29
N THR A 154 3.83 4.10 -8.98
CA THR A 154 2.84 3.28 -8.26
C THR A 154 1.46 3.92 -8.16
N ALA A 155 1.37 5.24 -8.11
CA ALA A 155 0.11 5.96 -8.16
C ALA A 155 -0.55 5.81 -9.53
N ALA A 156 0.19 6.03 -10.61
CA ALA A 156 -0.30 5.87 -11.98
C ALA A 156 -0.72 4.42 -12.27
N ALA A 157 0.05 3.42 -11.83
CA ALA A 157 -0.33 2.02 -11.94
C ALA A 157 -1.63 1.70 -11.16
N ALA A 158 -1.82 2.30 -9.98
CA ALA A 158 -3.05 2.13 -9.21
C ALA A 158 -4.27 2.79 -9.87
N ASP A 159 -4.08 3.90 -10.58
CA ASP A 159 -5.17 4.63 -11.25
C ASP A 159 -5.87 3.79 -12.33
N ARG A 160 -5.21 2.76 -12.87
CA ARG A 160 -5.82 1.75 -13.75
C ARG A 160 -7.02 1.03 -13.12
N TYR A 161 -7.12 1.01 -11.78
CA TYR A 161 -8.20 0.36 -11.03
C TYR A 161 -9.36 1.30 -10.68
N LEU A 162 -9.23 2.62 -10.91
CA LEU A 162 -10.20 3.62 -10.45
C LEU A 162 -11.61 3.40 -11.03
N GLY A 163 -11.70 2.98 -12.29
CA GLY A 163 -12.98 2.71 -12.95
C GLY A 163 -13.68 1.42 -12.49
N THR A 164 -12.98 0.51 -11.77
CA THR A 164 -13.60 -0.71 -11.22
C THR A 164 -14.34 -0.42 -9.92
N SER A 165 -13.61 0.00 -8.91
CA SER A 165 -14.15 0.43 -7.62
C SER A 165 -13.11 1.22 -6.84
N LEU A 166 -13.58 2.08 -5.93
CA LEU A 166 -12.68 2.81 -5.02
C LEU A 166 -11.88 1.87 -4.12
N THR A 167 -12.47 0.76 -3.70
CA THR A 167 -11.80 -0.24 -2.85
C THR A 167 -10.67 -0.95 -3.61
N ALA A 168 -10.86 -1.27 -4.90
CA ALA A 168 -9.82 -1.86 -5.72
C ALA A 168 -8.67 -0.87 -5.95
N TRP A 169 -8.99 0.39 -6.25
CA TRP A 169 -8.02 1.46 -6.40
C TRP A 169 -7.21 1.71 -5.11
N GLU A 170 -7.88 1.87 -3.95
CA GLU A 170 -7.20 2.05 -2.66
C GLU A 170 -6.32 0.84 -2.30
N PHE A 171 -6.81 -0.38 -2.56
CA PHE A 171 -6.02 -1.59 -2.36
C PHE A 171 -4.76 -1.60 -3.23
N ALA A 172 -4.90 -1.32 -4.54
CA ALA A 172 -3.78 -1.25 -5.47
C ALA A 172 -2.76 -0.20 -5.02
N ARG A 173 -3.22 1.00 -4.68
CA ARG A 173 -2.38 2.11 -4.21
C ARG A 173 -1.63 1.76 -2.92
N ALA A 174 -2.32 1.19 -1.93
CA ALA A 174 -1.72 0.81 -0.67
C ALA A 174 -0.70 -0.34 -0.84
N LYS A 175 -1.05 -1.35 -1.64
CA LYS A 175 -0.22 -2.55 -1.83
C LYS A 175 1.02 -2.23 -2.67
N LEU A 176 0.87 -1.56 -3.81
CA LEU A 176 2.00 -1.20 -4.69
C LEU A 176 3.02 -0.33 -3.97
N ARG A 177 2.55 0.66 -3.21
CA ARG A 177 3.43 1.59 -2.48
C ARG A 177 4.01 1.00 -1.20
N GLY A 178 3.26 0.16 -0.49
CA GLY A 178 3.60 -0.33 0.85
C GLY A 178 4.39 -1.62 0.87
N ASP A 179 4.41 -2.38 -0.22
CA ASP A 179 5.08 -3.68 -0.28
C ASP A 179 6.43 -3.55 -1.00
N PRO A 180 7.55 -3.83 -0.31
CA PRO A 180 8.89 -3.60 -0.86
C PRO A 180 9.22 -4.42 -2.11
N VAL A 181 8.50 -5.52 -2.38
CA VAL A 181 8.77 -6.37 -3.55
C VAL A 181 8.58 -5.62 -4.87
N TYR A 182 7.60 -4.73 -4.95
CA TYR A 182 7.31 -3.99 -6.19
C TYR A 182 8.45 -3.03 -6.56
N ARG A 183 9.00 -2.33 -5.56
CA ARG A 183 10.18 -1.50 -5.78
C ARG A 183 11.40 -2.35 -6.14
N ALA A 184 11.60 -3.46 -5.44
CA ALA A 184 12.73 -4.35 -5.68
C ALA A 184 12.71 -4.90 -7.11
N VAL A 185 11.56 -5.32 -7.64
CA VAL A 185 11.43 -5.83 -9.01
C VAL A 185 11.90 -4.79 -10.04
N LEU A 186 11.53 -3.51 -9.86
CA LEU A 186 11.90 -2.46 -10.81
C LEU A 186 13.36 -1.99 -10.65
N ALA A 187 13.84 -1.88 -9.40
CA ALA A 187 15.12 -1.23 -9.10
C ALA A 187 16.32 -2.18 -9.06
N SER A 188 16.11 -3.51 -9.12
CA SER A 188 17.19 -4.50 -8.96
C SER A 188 17.70 -5.11 -10.29
N GLY A 189 17.17 -4.66 -11.43
CA GLY A 189 17.58 -5.19 -12.73
C GLY A 189 17.11 -6.63 -13.00
N TRP A 190 16.03 -7.06 -12.36
CA TRP A 190 15.47 -8.39 -12.56
C TRP A 190 14.50 -8.46 -13.74
N LEU A 191 13.95 -7.32 -14.17
CA LEU A 191 13.10 -7.26 -15.35
C LEU A 191 13.96 -7.41 -16.61
N PRO A 192 13.66 -8.34 -17.51
CA PRO A 192 14.26 -8.35 -18.82
C PRO A 192 13.74 -7.18 -19.66
N ALA A 193 14.56 -6.67 -20.59
CA ALA A 193 14.15 -5.60 -21.48
C ALA A 193 12.97 -6.02 -22.36
N SER A 194 12.96 -7.25 -22.82
CA SER A 194 11.91 -7.81 -23.69
C SER A 194 11.69 -9.30 -23.40
N GLY A 195 10.68 -9.90 -23.99
CA GLY A 195 10.39 -11.33 -23.84
C GLY A 195 9.05 -11.59 -23.16
N VAL A 196 8.98 -12.63 -22.33
CA VAL A 196 7.76 -13.11 -21.70
C VAL A 196 7.86 -13.06 -20.18
N LEU A 197 6.97 -12.30 -19.57
CA LEU A 197 6.77 -12.27 -18.12
C LEU A 197 5.47 -13.00 -17.75
N VAL A 198 5.56 -13.97 -16.84
CA VAL A 198 4.41 -14.69 -16.29
C VAL A 198 4.28 -14.40 -14.81
N ASP A 199 3.13 -13.90 -14.37
CA ASP A 199 2.76 -13.71 -12.96
C ASP A 199 1.78 -14.81 -12.54
N VAL A 200 2.29 -15.77 -11.76
CA VAL A 200 1.54 -16.95 -11.31
C VAL A 200 0.82 -16.64 -10.01
N GLY A 201 -0.51 -16.66 -10.06
CA GLY A 201 -1.35 -16.17 -8.97
C GLY A 201 -1.39 -14.64 -8.92
N CYS A 202 -1.49 -14.01 -10.08
CA CYS A 202 -1.36 -12.57 -10.26
C CYS A 202 -2.38 -11.73 -9.45
N GLY A 203 -3.39 -12.36 -8.87
CA GLY A 203 -4.45 -11.65 -8.18
C GLY A 203 -5.15 -10.64 -9.10
N PRO A 204 -5.31 -9.38 -8.67
CA PRO A 204 -5.84 -8.33 -9.54
C PRO A 204 -4.83 -7.79 -10.57
N GLY A 205 -3.66 -8.43 -10.74
CA GLY A 205 -2.66 -8.06 -11.74
C GLY A 205 -1.76 -6.89 -11.34
N LEU A 206 -1.48 -6.69 -10.06
CA LEU A 206 -0.73 -5.52 -9.58
C LEU A 206 0.70 -5.45 -10.14
N LEU A 207 1.42 -6.58 -10.17
CA LEU A 207 2.77 -6.63 -10.75
C LEU A 207 2.73 -6.27 -12.23
N LEU A 208 1.81 -6.87 -12.96
CA LEU A 208 1.66 -6.63 -14.39
C LEU A 208 1.26 -5.18 -14.70
N ALA A 209 0.37 -4.59 -13.88
CA ALA A 209 -0.01 -3.18 -14.00
C ALA A 209 1.17 -2.24 -13.71
N LEU A 210 2.03 -2.59 -12.74
CA LEU A 210 3.22 -1.82 -12.44
C LEU A 210 4.25 -1.88 -13.58
N VAL A 211 4.48 -3.08 -14.15
CA VAL A 211 5.40 -3.27 -15.28
C VAL A 211 4.90 -2.56 -16.53
N ALA A 212 3.60 -2.67 -16.84
CA ALA A 212 2.99 -1.94 -17.95
C ALA A 212 3.15 -0.41 -17.78
N GLN A 213 2.93 0.10 -16.56
CA GLN A 213 3.12 1.53 -16.26
C GLN A 213 4.59 1.95 -16.36
N ALA A 214 5.52 1.06 -15.94
CA ALA A 214 6.96 1.30 -16.08
C ALA A 214 7.37 1.47 -17.54
N THR A 215 6.83 0.64 -18.44
CA THR A 215 7.06 0.76 -19.88
C THR A 215 6.51 2.10 -20.43
N GLU A 216 5.30 2.48 -20.04
CA GLU A 216 4.70 3.77 -20.47
C GLU A 216 5.52 4.97 -19.98
N GLU A 217 5.88 5.02 -18.69
CA GLU A 217 6.70 6.10 -18.11
C GLU A 217 8.07 6.20 -18.78
N ALA A 218 8.66 5.06 -19.17
CA ALA A 218 9.93 5.05 -19.88
C ALA A 218 9.81 5.64 -21.29
N HIS A 219 8.76 5.30 -22.03
CA HIS A 219 8.48 5.87 -23.35
C HIS A 219 8.23 7.38 -23.29
N ASP A 220 7.62 7.86 -22.20
CA ASP A 220 7.36 9.27 -21.94
C ASP A 220 8.61 10.05 -21.44
N GLY A 221 9.74 9.37 -21.27
CA GLY A 221 10.99 9.96 -20.78
C GLY A 221 11.01 10.23 -19.26
N HIS A 222 10.14 9.57 -18.50
CA HIS A 222 9.99 9.75 -17.06
C HIS A 222 10.61 8.61 -16.23
N TRP A 223 11.50 7.79 -16.84
CA TRP A 223 12.16 6.71 -16.10
C TRP A 223 13.16 7.27 -15.08
N PRO A 224 13.22 6.72 -13.85
CA PRO A 224 14.10 7.24 -12.80
C PRO A 224 15.58 7.12 -13.15
N ASP A 225 16.35 8.18 -12.94
CA ASP A 225 17.80 8.15 -13.09
C ASP A 225 18.44 7.13 -12.13
N GLY A 226 19.41 6.40 -12.64
CA GLY A 226 20.15 5.40 -11.87
C GLY A 226 19.42 4.08 -11.64
N TRP A 227 18.19 3.91 -12.15
CA TRP A 227 17.53 2.60 -12.19
C TRP A 227 18.04 1.77 -13.39
N PRO A 228 17.95 0.43 -13.33
CA PRO A 228 18.23 -0.43 -14.48
C PRO A 228 17.39 -0.03 -15.69
N ALA A 229 17.80 -0.46 -16.88
CA ALA A 229 17.04 -0.21 -18.10
C ALA A 229 15.56 -0.62 -17.92
N PRO A 230 14.62 0.23 -18.38
CA PRO A 230 13.19 -0.09 -18.28
C PRO A 230 12.83 -1.29 -19.15
N PRO A 231 11.73 -1.99 -18.82
CA PRO A 231 11.19 -2.99 -19.73
C PRO A 231 10.66 -2.32 -21.00
N ASP A 232 10.99 -2.92 -22.15
CA ASP A 232 10.52 -2.48 -23.46
C ASP A 232 10.17 -3.71 -24.32
N GLY A 233 8.87 -3.91 -24.56
CA GLY A 233 8.40 -5.05 -25.35
C GLY A 233 8.21 -6.37 -24.57
N LEU A 234 7.94 -6.30 -23.28
CA LEU A 234 7.51 -7.48 -22.49
C LEU A 234 6.08 -7.87 -22.83
N ARG A 235 5.87 -9.14 -23.15
CA ARG A 235 4.56 -9.77 -23.22
C ARG A 235 4.17 -10.23 -21.82
N LEU A 236 3.08 -9.68 -21.30
CA LEU A 236 2.64 -9.88 -19.94
C LEU A 236 1.55 -10.95 -19.86
N HIS A 237 1.76 -11.99 -19.05
CA HIS A 237 0.80 -13.05 -18.82
C HIS A 237 0.50 -13.19 -17.33
N GLY A 238 -0.78 -13.27 -16.97
CA GLY A 238 -1.24 -13.50 -15.60
C GLY A 238 -2.07 -14.76 -15.49
N ILE A 239 -1.84 -15.55 -14.45
CA ILE A 239 -2.63 -16.73 -14.12
C ILE A 239 -3.26 -16.50 -12.75
N GLU A 240 -4.58 -16.54 -12.65
CA GLU A 240 -5.30 -16.35 -11.38
C GLU A 240 -6.47 -17.34 -11.27
N LEU A 241 -6.54 -18.03 -10.13
CA LEU A 241 -7.58 -19.01 -9.85
C LEU A 241 -8.97 -18.38 -9.64
N ARG A 242 -9.02 -17.21 -9.01
CA ARG A 242 -10.26 -16.55 -8.58
C ARG A 242 -10.83 -15.68 -9.69
N PRO A 243 -12.01 -15.99 -10.25
CA PRO A 243 -12.59 -15.26 -11.39
C PRO A 243 -12.69 -13.74 -11.13
N ARG A 244 -13.16 -13.34 -9.94
CA ARG A 244 -13.30 -11.91 -9.59
C ARG A 244 -11.98 -11.14 -9.61
N ALA A 245 -10.88 -11.77 -9.18
CA ALA A 245 -9.56 -11.14 -9.20
C ALA A 245 -9.01 -11.08 -10.63
N ALA A 246 -9.19 -12.16 -11.42
CA ALA A 246 -8.82 -12.18 -12.83
C ALA A 246 -9.62 -11.13 -13.63
N ASP A 247 -10.90 -10.92 -13.33
CA ASP A 247 -11.72 -9.88 -13.98
C ASP A 247 -11.22 -8.46 -13.64
N LEU A 248 -10.78 -8.22 -12.40
CA LEU A 248 -10.13 -6.96 -12.02
C LEU A 248 -8.81 -6.75 -12.78
N ALA A 249 -8.00 -7.81 -12.92
CA ALA A 249 -6.76 -7.75 -13.70
C ALA A 249 -7.04 -7.43 -15.17
N ARG A 250 -7.99 -8.13 -15.81
CA ARG A 250 -8.40 -7.86 -17.20
C ARG A 250 -8.92 -6.44 -17.40
N TYR A 251 -9.65 -5.93 -16.40
CA TYR A 251 -10.15 -4.56 -16.47
C TYR A 251 -9.00 -3.54 -16.42
N ALA A 252 -8.07 -3.70 -15.47
CA ALA A 252 -6.98 -2.76 -15.25
C ALA A 252 -5.92 -2.78 -16.36
N LEU A 253 -5.75 -3.94 -17.01
CA LEU A 253 -4.70 -4.18 -18.00
C LEU A 253 -5.20 -4.12 -19.45
N GLY A 254 -6.49 -4.36 -19.68
CA GLY A 254 -7.02 -4.40 -21.06
C GLY A 254 -6.24 -5.39 -21.94
N ASP A 255 -5.77 -4.90 -23.08
CA ASP A 255 -5.03 -5.68 -24.06
C ASP A 255 -3.51 -5.72 -23.79
N VAL A 256 -3.03 -5.03 -22.73
CA VAL A 256 -1.60 -4.97 -22.38
C VAL A 256 -1.11 -6.29 -21.78
N ALA A 257 -1.99 -7.09 -21.19
CA ALA A 257 -1.66 -8.38 -20.61
C ALA A 257 -2.73 -9.43 -20.89
N GLU A 258 -2.29 -10.66 -21.13
CA GLU A 258 -3.17 -11.83 -21.23
C GLU A 258 -3.43 -12.42 -19.85
N ILE A 259 -4.70 -12.47 -19.42
CA ILE A 259 -5.08 -12.99 -18.10
C ILE A 259 -5.89 -14.27 -18.24
N GLN A 260 -5.32 -15.38 -17.80
CA GLN A 260 -5.96 -16.68 -17.76
C GLN A 260 -6.60 -16.93 -16.38
N THR A 261 -7.89 -17.26 -16.36
CA THR A 261 -8.55 -17.74 -15.14
C THR A 261 -8.41 -19.25 -15.05
N SER A 262 -7.46 -19.73 -14.27
CA SER A 262 -7.13 -21.16 -14.15
C SER A 262 -6.39 -21.47 -12.86
N ASP A 263 -6.43 -22.72 -12.44
CA ASP A 263 -5.50 -23.22 -11.45
C ASP A 263 -4.06 -23.18 -12.00
N ALA A 264 -3.13 -22.64 -11.26
CA ALA A 264 -1.73 -22.54 -11.67
C ALA A 264 -1.12 -23.91 -12.00
N ARG A 265 -1.63 -24.99 -11.40
CA ARG A 265 -1.18 -26.37 -11.65
C ARG A 265 -1.56 -26.91 -13.02
N GLU A 266 -2.63 -26.36 -13.62
CA GLU A 266 -3.23 -26.84 -14.89
C GLU A 266 -3.17 -25.79 -16.00
N ALA A 267 -2.90 -24.52 -15.64
CA ALA A 267 -2.89 -23.38 -16.56
C ALA A 267 -1.95 -23.63 -17.75
N ARG A 268 -2.33 -23.18 -18.94
CA ARG A 268 -1.43 -23.18 -20.08
C ARG A 268 -0.34 -22.14 -19.85
N LEU A 269 0.91 -22.56 -19.82
CA LEU A 269 2.06 -21.67 -19.75
C LEU A 269 2.47 -21.22 -21.15
N PRO A 270 2.87 -19.96 -21.36
CA PRO A 270 3.51 -19.54 -22.59
C PRO A 270 4.87 -20.24 -22.72
N GLU A 271 5.33 -20.38 -23.95
CA GLU A 271 6.67 -20.91 -24.23
C GLU A 271 7.74 -19.83 -24.03
N ALA A 272 8.95 -20.28 -23.68
CA ALA A 272 10.13 -19.45 -23.59
C ALA A 272 9.97 -18.26 -22.61
N ILE A 273 9.58 -18.55 -21.37
CA ILE A 273 9.43 -17.56 -20.29
C ILE A 273 10.81 -16.99 -19.94
N ASP A 274 10.92 -15.65 -19.91
CA ASP A 274 12.11 -14.90 -19.52
C ASP A 274 12.07 -14.49 -18.04
N LEU A 275 10.86 -14.27 -17.49
CA LEU A 275 10.66 -13.98 -16.09
C LEU A 275 9.36 -14.63 -15.58
N ALA A 276 9.47 -15.45 -14.55
CA ALA A 276 8.31 -15.96 -13.80
C ALA A 276 8.25 -15.30 -12.41
N ALA A 277 7.12 -14.75 -12.01
CA ALA A 277 6.86 -14.23 -10.68
C ALA A 277 5.82 -15.08 -9.97
N ILE A 278 6.08 -15.43 -8.70
CA ILE A 278 5.16 -16.21 -7.86
C ILE A 278 5.16 -15.56 -6.48
N PHE A 279 4.22 -14.66 -6.23
CA PHE A 279 4.18 -13.86 -5.00
C PHE A 279 3.03 -14.28 -4.09
N ASP A 280 3.38 -14.82 -2.92
CA ASP A 280 2.43 -15.23 -1.88
C ASP A 280 1.40 -16.28 -2.35
N VAL A 281 1.82 -17.24 -3.16
CA VAL A 281 0.96 -18.24 -3.79
C VAL A 281 1.28 -19.65 -3.34
N LEU A 282 2.56 -20.02 -3.28
CA LEU A 282 2.95 -21.41 -3.07
C LEU A 282 2.46 -21.99 -1.75
N HIS A 283 2.39 -21.17 -0.69
CA HIS A 283 1.85 -21.60 0.60
C HIS A 283 0.34 -21.92 0.56
N LEU A 284 -0.38 -21.50 -0.48
CA LEU A 284 -1.80 -21.82 -0.70
C LEU A 284 -1.99 -23.18 -1.40
N ILE A 285 -0.92 -23.74 -1.94
CA ILE A 285 -0.88 -25.02 -2.64
C ILE A 285 -0.36 -26.09 -1.68
N ASP A 286 -0.94 -27.27 -1.71
CA ASP A 286 -0.50 -28.40 -0.89
C ASP A 286 0.96 -28.80 -1.21
N ARG A 287 1.69 -29.24 -0.19
CA ARG A 287 3.13 -29.55 -0.32
C ARG A 287 3.50 -30.51 -1.46
N PRO A 288 2.76 -31.60 -1.70
CA PRO A 288 3.07 -32.50 -2.83
C PRO A 288 2.96 -31.84 -4.19
N SER A 289 2.10 -30.83 -4.35
CA SER A 289 1.88 -30.15 -5.63
C SER A 289 2.81 -28.97 -5.88
N GLN A 290 3.55 -28.49 -4.87
CA GLN A 290 4.45 -27.34 -4.99
C GLN A 290 5.62 -27.63 -5.94
N GLY A 291 6.34 -28.74 -5.75
CA GLY A 291 7.49 -29.14 -6.59
C GLY A 291 7.09 -29.36 -8.05
N PRO A 292 6.07 -30.17 -8.36
CA PRO A 292 5.56 -30.33 -9.73
C PRO A 292 5.20 -29.02 -10.43
N LEU A 293 4.59 -28.04 -9.71
CA LEU A 293 4.33 -26.73 -10.29
C LEU A 293 5.62 -25.98 -10.63
N VAL A 294 6.59 -25.95 -9.72
CA VAL A 294 7.90 -25.31 -9.96
C VAL A 294 8.60 -25.98 -11.15
N ALA A 295 8.61 -27.31 -11.21
CA ALA A 295 9.22 -28.07 -12.32
C ALA A 295 8.58 -27.71 -13.67
N ARG A 296 7.25 -27.60 -13.70
CA ARG A 296 6.51 -27.26 -14.91
C ARG A 296 6.81 -25.84 -15.41
N ILE A 297 6.88 -24.86 -14.48
CA ILE A 297 7.26 -23.49 -14.84
C ILE A 297 8.72 -23.49 -15.33
N ALA A 298 9.64 -24.16 -14.61
CA ALA A 298 11.03 -24.27 -14.99
C ALA A 298 11.20 -24.84 -16.42
N ALA A 299 10.43 -25.86 -16.79
CA ALA A 299 10.48 -26.44 -18.12
C ALA A 299 10.07 -25.47 -19.24
N ALA A 300 9.16 -24.51 -18.95
CA ALA A 300 8.75 -23.48 -19.89
C ALA A 300 9.68 -22.26 -19.94
N MET A 301 10.64 -22.15 -19.02
CA MET A 301 11.58 -21.03 -18.94
C MET A 301 12.81 -21.24 -19.83
N ARG A 302 13.33 -20.14 -20.39
CA ARG A 302 14.60 -20.13 -21.10
C ARG A 302 15.80 -20.37 -20.17
N PRO A 303 16.90 -20.92 -20.65
CA PRO A 303 18.17 -20.88 -19.93
C PRO A 303 18.55 -19.43 -19.58
N GLY A 304 18.99 -19.21 -18.35
CA GLY A 304 19.32 -17.86 -17.83
C GLY A 304 18.13 -17.01 -17.36
N ALA A 305 16.90 -17.43 -17.63
CA ALA A 305 15.69 -16.75 -17.17
C ALA A 305 15.58 -16.71 -15.64
N LEU A 306 14.85 -15.73 -15.11
CA LEU A 306 14.65 -15.55 -13.67
C LEU A 306 13.28 -16.06 -13.22
N MET A 307 13.24 -16.74 -12.07
CA MET A 307 12.04 -17.01 -11.30
C MET A 307 12.13 -16.24 -9.98
N LEU A 308 11.19 -15.35 -9.72
CA LEU A 308 11.07 -14.59 -8.48
C LEU A 308 9.99 -15.22 -7.62
N VAL A 309 10.38 -15.82 -6.50
CA VAL A 309 9.44 -16.45 -5.57
C VAL A 309 9.44 -15.68 -4.27
N ARG A 310 8.31 -15.04 -3.93
CA ARG A 310 8.13 -14.41 -2.63
C ARG A 310 7.26 -15.26 -1.74
N GLU A 311 7.77 -15.57 -0.54
CA GLU A 311 7.05 -16.33 0.48
C GLU A 311 7.44 -15.84 1.88
N ALA A 312 6.61 -16.19 2.87
CA ALA A 312 6.95 -16.00 4.27
C ALA A 312 7.89 -17.12 4.74
N ASP A 313 9.01 -16.74 5.37
CA ASP A 313 9.93 -17.69 5.96
C ASP A 313 9.35 -18.30 7.24
N ALA A 314 9.07 -19.59 7.22
CA ALA A 314 8.54 -20.33 8.37
C ALA A 314 9.51 -20.39 9.56
N ALA A 315 10.80 -20.11 9.36
CA ALA A 315 11.81 -20.05 10.41
C ALA A 315 11.91 -18.70 11.12
N ALA A 316 11.21 -17.65 10.66
CA ALA A 316 11.38 -16.28 11.14
C ALA A 316 10.64 -15.96 12.47
N GLY A 317 10.37 -16.96 13.30
CA GLY A 317 9.89 -16.80 14.68
C GLY A 317 8.56 -16.03 14.81
N TRP A 318 8.55 -14.96 15.63
CA TRP A 318 7.33 -14.19 15.90
C TRP A 318 6.79 -13.46 14.67
N ARG A 319 7.65 -13.00 13.78
CA ARG A 319 7.27 -12.32 12.53
C ARG A 319 6.49 -13.27 11.62
N PHE A 320 6.88 -14.54 11.54
CA PHE A 320 6.13 -15.57 10.82
C PHE A 320 4.78 -15.84 11.48
N ARG A 321 4.69 -15.86 12.84
CA ARG A 321 3.39 -16.02 13.53
C ARG A 321 2.41 -14.92 13.15
N LEU A 322 2.88 -13.68 12.97
CA LEU A 322 2.03 -12.56 12.49
C LEU A 322 1.51 -12.82 11.07
N VAL A 323 2.36 -13.28 10.15
CA VAL A 323 1.93 -13.63 8.78
C VAL A 323 0.87 -14.72 8.82
N ARG A 324 1.12 -15.80 9.58
CA ARG A 324 0.17 -16.91 9.73
C ARG A 324 -1.17 -16.47 10.31
N LEU A 325 -1.15 -15.59 11.32
CA LEU A 325 -2.36 -15.02 11.91
C LEU A 325 -3.11 -14.16 10.86
N GLY A 326 -2.44 -13.29 10.16
CA GLY A 326 -3.03 -12.44 9.12
C GLY A 326 -3.67 -13.26 8.00
N ASN A 327 -3.00 -14.30 7.51
CA ASN A 327 -3.54 -15.20 6.49
C ASN A 327 -4.76 -15.98 7.03
N ARG A 328 -4.74 -16.39 8.30
CA ARG A 328 -5.88 -17.06 8.95
C ARG A 328 -7.10 -16.14 9.05
N ILE A 329 -6.88 -14.91 9.52
CA ILE A 329 -7.93 -13.89 9.62
C ILE A 329 -8.50 -13.59 8.21
N THR A 330 -7.65 -13.40 7.21
CA THR A 330 -8.08 -13.17 5.82
C THR A 330 -8.89 -14.35 5.26
N ALA A 331 -8.49 -15.58 5.56
CA ALA A 331 -9.23 -16.78 5.18
C ALA A 331 -10.61 -16.84 5.84
N LEU A 332 -10.70 -16.48 7.13
CA LEU A 332 -11.98 -16.40 7.87
C LEU A 332 -12.94 -15.39 7.25
N PHE A 333 -12.49 -14.16 6.99
CA PHE A 333 -13.30 -13.13 6.32
C PHE A 333 -13.76 -13.51 4.91
N ARG A 334 -13.05 -14.42 4.25
CA ARG A 334 -13.41 -14.98 2.94
C ARG A 334 -14.25 -16.26 3.02
N GLY A 335 -14.75 -16.64 4.20
CA GLY A 335 -15.55 -17.87 4.43
C GLY A 335 -14.73 -19.16 4.29
N ARG A 336 -13.39 -19.08 4.28
CA ARG A 336 -12.48 -20.23 4.10
C ARG A 336 -11.86 -20.70 5.43
N TRP A 337 -12.65 -20.92 6.44
CA TRP A 337 -12.20 -21.30 7.80
C TRP A 337 -11.42 -22.62 7.89
N ARG A 338 -11.60 -23.53 6.91
CA ARG A 338 -10.84 -24.79 6.78
C ARG A 338 -9.59 -24.65 5.90
N ALA A 339 -9.20 -23.44 5.48
CA ALA A 339 -8.02 -23.26 4.67
C ALA A 339 -6.76 -23.80 5.38
N ARG A 340 -6.00 -24.61 4.67
CA ARG A 340 -4.69 -25.11 5.11
C ARG A 340 -3.62 -24.32 4.34
N PHE A 341 -2.54 -24.02 5.04
CA PHE A 341 -1.40 -23.28 4.46
C PHE A 341 -0.15 -24.15 4.58
N ALA A 342 0.54 -24.36 3.48
CA ALA A 342 1.71 -25.23 3.37
C ALA A 342 3.01 -24.42 3.29
N TYR A 343 3.33 -23.70 4.37
CA TYR A 343 4.54 -22.91 4.44
C TYR A 343 5.80 -23.77 4.47
N ARG A 344 6.92 -23.21 3.95
CA ARG A 344 8.27 -23.74 4.07
C ARG A 344 9.21 -22.69 4.64
N THR A 345 10.37 -23.10 5.09
CA THR A 345 11.47 -22.18 5.42
C THR A 345 12.13 -21.66 4.14
N ALA A 346 12.80 -20.50 4.21
CA ALA A 346 13.57 -19.97 3.09
C ALA A 346 14.60 -20.98 2.57
N ALA A 347 15.31 -21.68 3.47
CA ALA A 347 16.27 -22.73 3.10
C ALA A 347 15.61 -23.92 2.39
N ALA A 348 14.39 -24.33 2.82
CA ALA A 348 13.66 -25.41 2.16
C ALA A 348 13.17 -25.00 0.76
N TRP A 349 12.79 -23.73 0.56
CA TRP A 349 12.48 -23.22 -0.76
C TRP A 349 13.72 -23.12 -1.66
N GLN A 350 14.86 -22.68 -1.11
CA GLN A 350 16.13 -22.65 -1.84
C GLN A 350 16.50 -24.03 -2.33
N ALA A 351 16.45 -25.05 -1.46
CA ALA A 351 16.76 -26.43 -1.84
C ALA A 351 15.81 -26.98 -2.91
N GLU A 352 14.50 -26.70 -2.79
CA GLU A 352 13.48 -27.10 -3.79
C GLU A 352 13.80 -26.52 -5.17
N LEU A 353 14.02 -25.20 -5.23
CA LEU A 353 14.32 -24.51 -6.49
C LEU A 353 15.67 -25.00 -7.09
N SER A 354 16.68 -25.16 -6.25
CA SER A 354 17.99 -25.70 -6.70
C SER A 354 17.86 -27.11 -7.27
N GLY A 355 17.01 -27.96 -6.67
CA GLY A 355 16.68 -29.29 -7.18
C GLY A 355 16.03 -29.30 -8.57
N HIS A 356 15.43 -28.19 -8.96
CA HIS A 356 14.85 -27.99 -10.30
C HIS A 356 15.77 -27.23 -11.27
N GLY A 357 17.06 -27.11 -10.98
CA GLY A 357 18.08 -26.55 -11.87
C GLY A 357 18.14 -25.02 -11.84
N PHE A 358 17.91 -24.42 -10.67
CA PHE A 358 18.10 -22.99 -10.45
C PHE A 358 19.33 -22.71 -9.56
N ASP A 359 20.03 -21.63 -9.87
CA ASP A 359 20.92 -20.95 -8.93
C ASP A 359 20.10 -19.93 -8.14
N VAL A 360 20.11 -20.04 -6.80
CA VAL A 360 19.14 -19.34 -5.94
C VAL A 360 19.83 -18.47 -4.91
N SER A 361 19.56 -17.18 -4.96
CA SER A 361 19.87 -16.22 -3.90
C SER A 361 18.63 -15.80 -3.14
N ILE A 362 18.80 -15.44 -1.86
CA ILE A 362 17.70 -15.01 -0.98
C ILE A 362 17.89 -13.54 -0.62
N ALA A 363 16.88 -12.73 -0.89
CA ALA A 363 16.84 -11.32 -0.50
C ALA A 363 15.75 -11.11 0.58
N PRO A 364 16.05 -10.36 1.66
CA PRO A 364 15.05 -10.02 2.66
C PRO A 364 13.99 -9.07 2.06
N MET A 365 12.70 -9.40 2.22
CA MET A 365 11.57 -8.59 1.73
C MET A 365 10.64 -8.14 2.87
N GLY A 366 11.18 -8.08 4.09
CA GLY A 366 10.45 -7.66 5.27
C GLY A 366 10.82 -6.26 5.77
N GLU A 367 11.70 -5.52 5.10
CA GLU A 367 12.13 -4.19 5.53
C GLU A 367 10.96 -3.20 5.58
N GLY A 368 10.86 -2.46 6.69
CA GLY A 368 9.76 -1.52 6.93
C GLY A 368 8.40 -2.16 7.18
N THR A 369 8.32 -3.49 7.27
CA THR A 369 7.10 -4.23 7.59
C THR A 369 7.31 -5.17 8.78
N PRO A 370 6.27 -5.53 9.54
CA PRO A 370 6.37 -6.51 10.61
C PRO A 370 6.41 -7.97 10.09
N PHE A 371 6.39 -8.18 8.78
CA PHE A 371 6.26 -9.50 8.16
C PHE A 371 7.61 -10.16 7.89
N ALA A 372 7.60 -11.48 7.81
CA ALA A 372 8.77 -12.32 7.60
C ALA A 372 8.95 -12.73 6.12
N ASN A 373 8.67 -11.83 5.19
CA ASN A 373 8.75 -12.15 3.77
C ASN A 373 10.20 -12.18 3.27
N VAL A 374 10.50 -13.16 2.44
CA VAL A 374 11.75 -13.30 1.69
C VAL A 374 11.44 -13.40 0.20
N LEU A 375 12.37 -12.95 -0.61
CA LEU A 375 12.35 -13.14 -2.06
C LEU A 375 13.49 -14.07 -2.45
N LEU A 376 13.15 -15.20 -3.05
CA LEU A 376 14.10 -16.09 -3.69
C LEU A 376 14.23 -15.64 -5.14
N VAL A 377 15.43 -15.25 -5.53
CA VAL A 377 15.79 -14.89 -6.90
C VAL A 377 16.51 -16.10 -7.49
N ALA A 378 15.80 -16.85 -8.32
CA ALA A 378 16.23 -18.12 -8.85
C ALA A 378 16.55 -17.98 -10.37
N ARG A 379 17.81 -18.14 -10.76
CA ARG A 379 18.26 -18.07 -12.14
C ARG A 379 18.31 -19.47 -12.74
N ARG A 380 17.60 -19.67 -13.84
CA ARG A 380 17.62 -20.94 -14.56
C ARG A 380 19.03 -21.26 -15.08
N GLN A 381 19.60 -22.40 -14.69
CA GLN A 381 20.92 -22.82 -15.18
C GLN A 381 20.86 -23.12 -16.68
N SER A 382 21.93 -22.78 -17.39
CA SER A 382 22.10 -23.23 -18.75
C SER A 382 22.36 -24.72 -18.69
N THR A 383 21.56 -25.52 -19.39
CA THR A 383 21.90 -26.94 -19.57
C THR A 383 23.17 -26.95 -20.42
N THR A 384 24.34 -27.07 -19.78
CA THR A 384 25.55 -27.46 -20.50
C THR A 384 25.26 -28.85 -21.05
N ALA A 385 25.01 -28.93 -22.36
CA ALA A 385 25.04 -30.21 -23.04
C ALA A 385 26.43 -30.79 -22.83
N SER A 386 26.53 -31.82 -21.98
CA SER A 386 27.72 -32.67 -21.85
C SER A 386 27.75 -33.63 -23.02
#